data_900b9a421f274eff17557e33c5630325
#
_entry.id   900b9a421f274eff17557e33c5630325
#
_cell.length_a   1.000
_cell.length_b   1.000
_cell.length_c   1.000
_cell.angle_alpha   90.00
_cell.angle_beta   90.00
_cell.angle_gamma   90.00
#
_symmetry.space_group_name_H-M   'P 1'
#
loop_
_entity.id
_entity.type
_entity.pdbx_description
1 polymer ?
#
loop_
_entity_poly.entity_id
_entity_poly.type
_entity_poly.pdbx_seq_one_letter_code
_entity_poly.pdbx_strand_id
1 'polypeptide(L)'
;MKGELTGGKGKKKLPEELEEFLNDVKIEIRTDLLDIHGERVYVMPAGLPNLKGLRFLRTGLLLGELKKKRFEPSQAFAMTLKKDDYEKIVDLPLEDDRVSRYLKGETLDVDDLVETKAKGWYLVCVDGYPLGWGKLANGTLKNKYLPGWRLNS
;
A
#
# COMPACT_ATOMS: atom_id res chain seq x y z
N MET A 1 -18.46 8.44 -4.52
CA MET A 1 -17.71 7.60 -4.74
C MET A 1 -16.59 7.98 -5.46
N LYS A 2 -15.70 7.79 -4.97
CA LYS A 2 -14.73 8.20 -5.49
C LYS A 2 -14.49 7.52 -6.59
N GLY A 3 -13.79 7.31 -6.95
CA GLY A 3 -13.56 6.62 -7.96
C GLY A 3 -14.26 6.85 -9.20
N GLU A 4 -15.22 7.62 -9.17
CA GLU A 4 -15.86 7.81 -10.24
C GLU A 4 -15.07 8.49 -11.15
N LEU A 5 -14.56 8.03 -12.09
CA LEU A 5 -13.80 8.63 -13.03
C LEU A 5 -14.64 9.41 -13.88
N THR A 6 -15.19 10.35 -13.35
CA THR A 6 -16.06 11.08 -14.11
C THR A 6 -15.49 11.88 -15.16
N GLY A 7 -14.36 11.84 -15.48
CA GLY A 7 -13.83 12.63 -16.51
C GLY A 7 -14.46 12.42 -17.83
N GLY A 8 -15.43 11.80 -17.91
CA GLY A 8 -16.09 11.67 -19.14
C GLY A 8 -15.34 10.80 -20.09
N LYS A 9 -15.07 11.25 -21.27
CA LYS A 9 -14.47 10.48 -22.18
C LYS A 9 -13.23 10.02 -21.69
N GLY A 10 -12.73 9.05 -22.01
CA GLY A 10 -11.51 8.53 -21.53
C GLY A 10 -11.62 7.88 -20.21
N LYS A 11 -12.83 7.84 -19.67
CA LYS A 11 -13.01 7.27 -18.42
C LYS A 11 -12.67 5.83 -18.51
N LYS A 12 -11.78 5.31 -17.74
CA LYS A 12 -11.43 3.95 -17.70
C LYS A 12 -12.02 3.27 -16.54
N LYS A 13 -12.41 2.05 -16.69
CA LYS A 13 -12.94 1.31 -15.61
C LYS A 13 -11.75 0.63 -14.97
N LEU A 14 -11.53 0.78 -13.70
CA LEU A 14 -10.42 0.16 -13.02
C LEU A 14 -10.69 -1.29 -12.73
N PRO A 15 -9.67 -2.13 -12.72
CA PRO A 15 -9.83 -3.51 -12.28
C PRO A 15 -10.40 -3.54 -10.86
N GLU A 16 -11.25 -4.51 -10.60
CA GLU A 16 -11.91 -4.60 -9.33
C GLU A 16 -10.91 -4.70 -8.18
N GLU A 17 -9.84 -5.47 -8.34
CA GLU A 17 -8.87 -5.65 -7.28
C GLU A 17 -8.19 -4.33 -6.92
N LEU A 18 -7.93 -3.50 -7.92
CA LEU A 18 -7.30 -2.21 -7.68
C LEU A 18 -8.29 -1.27 -7.00
N GLU A 19 -9.52 -1.29 -7.46
CA GLU A 19 -10.51 -0.43 -6.89
C GLU A 19 -10.77 -0.79 -5.43
N GLU A 20 -10.79 -2.07 -5.13
CA GLU A 20 -10.99 -2.51 -3.78
C GLU A 20 -9.85 -2.04 -2.89
N PHE A 21 -8.62 -2.12 -3.36
CA PHE A 21 -7.48 -1.64 -2.59
C PHE A 21 -7.59 -0.14 -2.36
N LEU A 22 -7.94 0.61 -3.40
CA LEU A 22 -8.00 2.06 -3.29
C LEU A 22 -9.08 2.54 -2.32
N ASN A 23 -10.07 1.69 -2.05
CA ASN A 23 -11.09 2.07 -1.08
C ASN A 23 -10.52 2.23 0.33
N ASP A 24 -9.38 1.62 0.62
CA ASP A 24 -8.77 1.75 1.94
C ASP A 24 -7.77 2.90 2.00
N VAL A 25 -7.50 3.56 0.87
CA VAL A 25 -6.58 4.69 0.82
C VAL A 25 -7.38 5.95 1.12
N LYS A 26 -6.97 6.69 2.14
CA LYS A 26 -7.73 7.85 2.56
C LYS A 26 -7.31 9.15 1.89
N ILE A 27 -6.11 9.21 1.32
CA ILE A 27 -5.75 10.43 0.58
C ILE A 27 -6.37 10.34 -0.79
N GLU A 28 -6.58 11.47 -1.39
CA GLU A 28 -7.20 11.51 -2.70
C GLU A 28 -6.21 11.14 -3.78
N ILE A 29 -6.53 10.16 -4.59
CA ILE A 29 -5.70 9.78 -5.71
C ILE A 29 -6.46 10.13 -6.98
N ARG A 30 -5.81 10.87 -7.86
CA ARG A 30 -6.43 11.20 -9.13
C ARG A 30 -6.37 9.97 -10.03
N THR A 31 -7.47 9.24 -10.10
CA THR A 31 -7.49 8.00 -10.86
C THR A 31 -7.37 8.24 -12.35
N ASP A 32 -7.64 9.45 -12.81
CA ASP A 32 -7.43 9.77 -14.22
C ASP A 32 -5.94 9.89 -14.55
N LEU A 33 -5.08 9.92 -13.53
CA LEU A 33 -3.64 9.98 -13.73
C LEU A 33 -2.94 8.65 -13.48
N LEU A 34 -3.72 7.57 -13.41
CA LEU A 34 -3.14 6.24 -13.29
C LEU A 34 -2.75 5.77 -14.69
N ASP A 35 -1.64 5.05 -14.76
CA ASP A 35 -1.14 4.57 -16.02
C ASP A 35 -0.77 3.11 -15.85
N ILE A 36 -1.41 2.24 -16.58
CA ILE A 36 -1.20 0.80 -16.44
C ILE A 36 -0.38 0.28 -17.61
N HIS A 37 0.78 -0.29 -17.31
CA HIS A 37 1.64 -0.87 -18.31
C HIS A 37 1.82 -2.34 -17.97
N GLY A 38 1.18 -3.21 -18.71
CA GLY A 38 1.20 -4.63 -18.40
C GLY A 38 0.57 -4.86 -17.04
N GLU A 39 1.33 -5.37 -16.11
CA GLU A 39 0.84 -5.59 -14.76
C GLU A 39 1.12 -4.43 -13.84
N ARG A 40 1.89 -3.46 -14.25
CA ARG A 40 2.30 -2.39 -13.36
C ARG A 40 1.38 -1.18 -13.43
N VAL A 41 1.00 -0.69 -12.26
CA VAL A 41 0.13 0.47 -12.17
C VAL A 41 0.93 1.62 -11.61
N TYR A 42 1.04 2.70 -12.36
CA TYR A 42 1.76 3.88 -11.91
C TYR A 42 0.78 5.02 -11.70
N VAL A 43 1.13 5.93 -10.79
CA VAL A 43 0.37 7.17 -10.64
C VAL A 43 1.34 8.30 -10.91
N MET A 44 0.92 9.25 -11.74
CA MET A 44 1.78 10.38 -12.06
C MET A 44 1.91 11.28 -10.83
N PRO A 45 3.00 12.03 -10.70
CA PRO A 45 3.22 12.81 -9.47
C PRO A 45 2.07 13.73 -9.10
N ALA A 46 1.41 14.32 -10.09
CA ALA A 46 0.29 15.20 -9.80
C ALA A 46 -0.91 14.44 -9.27
N GLY A 47 -0.91 13.13 -9.35
CA GLY A 47 -2.03 12.32 -8.89
C GLY A 47 -2.02 12.02 -7.40
N LEU A 48 -0.95 12.39 -6.69
CA LEU A 48 -0.86 12.14 -5.27
C LEU A 48 -0.38 13.40 -4.56
N PRO A 49 -1.09 13.85 -3.55
CA PRO A 49 -0.67 15.04 -2.84
C PRO A 49 0.69 14.90 -2.17
N ASN A 50 1.01 13.68 -1.76
CA ASN A 50 2.26 13.46 -1.04
C ASN A 50 3.50 13.50 -1.94
N LEU A 51 3.31 13.62 -3.24
CA LEU A 51 4.43 13.64 -4.15
C LEU A 51 4.77 15.02 -4.67
N LYS A 52 4.03 16.06 -4.19
CA LYS A 52 4.30 17.37 -4.61
C LYS A 52 5.74 17.72 -4.36
N GLY A 53 6.45 18.22 -5.30
CA GLY A 53 7.83 18.64 -5.13
C GLY A 53 8.86 17.56 -5.39
N LEU A 54 8.47 16.34 -5.60
CA LEU A 54 9.43 15.28 -5.86
C LEU A 54 9.74 15.26 -7.35
N ARG A 55 10.65 16.08 -7.75
CA ARG A 55 10.95 16.24 -9.16
C ARG A 55 11.56 15.07 -9.85
N PHE A 56 12.19 14.16 -9.10
CA PHE A 56 12.80 13.03 -9.73
C PHE A 56 11.80 11.97 -10.17
N LEU A 57 10.53 12.12 -9.79
CA LEU A 57 9.55 11.15 -10.20
C LEU A 57 8.90 11.53 -11.52
N ARG A 58 9.66 11.69 -12.56
CA ARG A 58 9.12 12.06 -13.84
C ARG A 58 8.15 11.08 -14.41
N THR A 59 8.41 9.80 -14.23
CA THR A 59 7.58 8.78 -14.83
C THR A 59 6.49 8.30 -13.90
N GLY A 60 6.38 8.90 -12.76
CA GLY A 60 5.35 8.51 -11.81
C GLY A 60 5.85 7.52 -10.77
N LEU A 61 5.00 7.22 -9.83
CA LEU A 61 5.29 6.30 -8.75
C LEU A 61 4.60 4.98 -9.03
N LEU A 62 5.33 3.88 -8.86
CA LEU A 62 4.71 2.58 -8.99
C LEU A 62 3.76 2.36 -7.83
N LEU A 63 2.47 2.28 -8.11
CA LEU A 63 1.47 2.07 -7.08
C LEU A 63 1.44 0.61 -6.68
N GLY A 64 1.57 -0.29 -7.63
CA GLY A 64 1.55 -1.71 -7.36
C GLY A 64 1.47 -2.51 -8.63
N GLU A 65 1.20 -3.80 -8.49
CA GLU A 65 1.11 -4.70 -9.63
C GLU A 65 -0.20 -5.47 -9.63
N LEU A 66 -0.80 -5.59 -10.81
CA LEU A 66 -2.01 -6.36 -10.97
C LEU A 66 -1.61 -7.76 -11.37
N LYS A 67 -1.85 -8.70 -10.48
CA LYS A 67 -1.60 -10.09 -10.77
C LYS A 67 -2.95 -10.71 -11.07
N LYS A 68 -2.95 -11.95 -11.46
CA LYS A 68 -4.21 -12.59 -11.77
C LYS A 68 -5.13 -12.52 -10.59
N LYS A 69 -6.23 -11.83 -10.74
CA LYS A 69 -7.24 -11.68 -9.70
C LYS A 69 -6.76 -11.09 -8.37
N ARG A 70 -5.70 -10.30 -8.39
CA ARG A 70 -5.29 -9.63 -7.17
C ARG A 70 -4.43 -8.43 -7.51
N PHE A 71 -4.34 -7.51 -6.59
CA PHE A 71 -3.49 -6.34 -6.71
C PHE A 71 -2.50 -6.37 -5.55
N GLU A 72 -1.24 -6.14 -5.83
CA GLU A 72 -0.20 -6.11 -4.79
C GLU A 72 0.39 -4.71 -4.74
N PRO A 73 0.18 -3.97 -3.64
CA PRO A 73 0.71 -2.62 -3.54
C PRO A 73 2.23 -2.63 -3.43
N SER A 74 2.86 -1.58 -3.91
CA SER A 74 4.31 -1.51 -3.96
C SER A 74 4.90 -0.97 -2.67
N GLN A 75 6.14 -1.33 -2.41
CA GLN A 75 6.89 -0.76 -1.29
C GLN A 75 7.00 0.76 -1.47
N ALA A 76 7.21 1.23 -2.70
CA ALA A 76 7.33 2.65 -2.96
C ALA A 76 6.07 3.41 -2.54
N PHE A 77 4.90 2.82 -2.80
CA PHE A 77 3.67 3.50 -2.40
C PHE A 77 3.56 3.55 -0.88
N ALA A 78 3.95 2.47 -0.18
CA ALA A 78 3.90 2.47 1.27
C ALA A 78 4.69 3.63 1.85
N MET A 79 5.83 3.94 1.24
CA MET A 79 6.71 4.99 1.76
C MET A 79 6.15 6.39 1.57
N THR A 80 5.11 6.56 0.77
CA THR A 80 4.49 7.88 0.59
C THR A 80 3.33 8.10 1.55
N LEU A 81 2.94 7.08 2.32
CA LEU A 81 1.78 7.18 3.19
C LEU A 81 2.18 7.47 4.62
N LYS A 82 1.26 8.06 5.35
CA LYS A 82 1.39 8.21 6.78
C LYS A 82 0.34 7.33 7.38
N LYS A 83 0.46 7.07 8.67
CA LYS A 83 -0.49 6.23 9.36
C LYS A 83 -1.92 6.62 9.10
N ASP A 84 -2.22 7.90 9.03
CA ASP A 84 -3.59 8.34 8.84
C ASP A 84 -4.06 8.33 7.39
N ASP A 85 -3.20 7.95 6.46
CA ASP A 85 -3.55 7.97 5.04
C ASP A 85 -4.13 6.66 4.55
N TYR A 86 -4.18 5.65 5.40
CA TYR A 86 -4.65 4.33 4.99
C TYR A 86 -5.53 3.74 6.09
N GLU A 87 -6.55 3.02 5.70
CA GLU A 87 -7.52 2.52 6.65
C GLU A 87 -7.03 1.36 7.51
N LYS A 88 -6.30 0.42 6.93
CA LYS A 88 -5.89 -0.79 7.62
C LYS A 88 -4.44 -0.71 8.07
N ILE A 89 -4.23 -0.49 9.34
CA ILE A 89 -2.90 -0.22 9.90
C ILE A 89 -2.54 -1.21 10.99
N VAL A 90 -1.30 -1.69 10.97
CA VAL A 90 -0.72 -2.36 12.12
C VAL A 90 0.42 -1.47 12.58
N ASP A 91 0.24 -0.78 13.70
CA ASP A 91 1.23 0.19 14.17
C ASP A 91 1.92 -0.40 15.39
N LEU A 92 3.21 -0.63 15.31
CA LEU A 92 3.97 -1.25 16.38
C LEU A 92 4.83 -0.20 17.09
N PRO A 93 4.95 -0.28 18.40
CA PRO A 93 5.89 0.61 19.07
C PRO A 93 7.31 0.19 18.73
N LEU A 94 8.23 1.13 18.74
CA LEU A 94 9.58 0.85 18.30
C LEU A 94 10.22 -0.29 19.07
N GLU A 95 9.91 -0.43 20.34
CA GLU A 95 10.52 -1.47 21.16
C GLU A 95 9.88 -2.85 21.00
N ASP A 96 8.83 -2.96 20.23
CA ASP A 96 8.20 -4.26 19.98
C ASP A 96 9.14 -5.07 19.10
N ASP A 97 9.45 -6.31 19.50
CA ASP A 97 10.40 -7.08 18.73
C ASP A 97 9.86 -7.49 17.36
N ARG A 98 8.58 -7.35 17.14
CA ARG A 98 8.02 -7.61 15.81
C ARG A 98 8.54 -6.61 14.78
N VAL A 99 9.01 -5.42 15.21
CA VAL A 99 9.57 -4.46 14.28
C VAL A 99 10.81 -5.07 13.60
N SER A 100 11.76 -5.59 14.38
CA SER A 100 12.94 -6.14 13.76
C SER A 100 12.62 -7.43 13.00
N ARG A 101 11.66 -8.20 13.48
CA ARG A 101 11.25 -9.41 12.78
C ARG A 101 10.61 -9.06 11.43
N TYR A 102 9.82 -8.00 11.39
CA TYR A 102 9.24 -7.58 10.13
C TYR A 102 10.34 -7.17 9.15
N LEU A 103 11.32 -6.43 9.62
CA LEU A 103 12.38 -5.96 8.74
C LEU A 103 13.24 -7.11 8.21
N LYS A 104 13.20 -8.26 8.89
CA LYS A 104 13.90 -9.43 8.42
C LYS A 104 13.07 -10.28 7.47
N GLY A 105 11.84 -9.89 7.24
CA GLY A 105 10.96 -10.61 6.33
C GLY A 105 10.12 -11.70 6.97
N GLU A 106 10.04 -11.73 8.28
CA GLU A 106 9.31 -12.80 8.97
C GLU A 106 7.82 -12.55 8.99
N THR A 107 7.06 -13.63 8.98
CA THR A 107 5.62 -13.56 9.18
C THR A 107 5.35 -13.22 10.64
N LEU A 108 4.38 -12.37 10.88
CA LEU A 108 4.09 -11.90 12.22
C LEU A 108 2.72 -12.37 12.70
N ASP A 109 2.62 -12.56 14.01
CA ASP A 109 1.36 -12.85 14.64
C ASP A 109 0.90 -11.52 15.22
N VAL A 110 -0.22 -11.03 14.77
CA VAL A 110 -0.74 -9.73 15.20
C VAL A 110 -2.17 -9.83 15.69
N ASP A 111 -2.59 -11.02 16.16
CA ASP A 111 -3.96 -11.19 16.59
C ASP A 111 -4.28 -10.35 17.83
N ASP A 112 -3.29 -9.81 18.53
CA ASP A 112 -3.52 -8.89 19.63
C ASP A 112 -3.82 -7.48 19.14
N LEU A 113 -3.61 -7.21 17.86
CA LEU A 113 -3.77 -5.87 17.32
C LEU A 113 -4.91 -5.73 16.32
N VAL A 114 -5.46 -6.83 15.87
CA VAL A 114 -6.52 -6.79 14.86
C VAL A 114 -7.66 -7.71 15.27
N GLU A 115 -8.80 -7.53 14.62
CA GLU A 115 -9.94 -8.38 14.89
C GLU A 115 -9.78 -9.72 14.20
N THR A 116 -10.41 -10.74 14.75
CA THR A 116 -10.29 -12.09 14.22
C THR A 116 -10.59 -12.21 12.75
N LYS A 117 -11.58 -11.49 12.27
CA LYS A 117 -11.97 -11.61 10.88
C LYS A 117 -11.28 -10.61 9.96
N ALA A 118 -10.38 -9.82 10.50
CA ALA A 118 -9.71 -8.82 9.68
C ALA A 118 -8.84 -9.50 8.65
N LYS A 119 -8.80 -8.96 7.45
CA LYS A 119 -7.98 -9.51 6.40
C LYS A 119 -7.69 -8.48 5.34
N GLY A 120 -6.74 -8.76 4.49
CA GLY A 120 -6.39 -7.89 3.38
C GLY A 120 -5.04 -7.24 3.56
N TRP A 121 -4.82 -6.16 2.82
CA TRP A 121 -3.54 -5.47 2.85
C TRP A 121 -3.50 -4.49 4.00
N TYR A 122 -2.49 -4.63 4.84
CA TYR A 122 -2.30 -3.74 5.98
C TYR A 122 -0.98 -3.01 5.83
N LEU A 123 -0.97 -1.73 6.18
CA LEU A 123 0.26 -0.95 6.20
C LEU A 123 0.89 -1.16 7.56
N VAL A 124 2.11 -1.67 7.58
CA VAL A 124 2.83 -1.89 8.83
C VAL A 124 3.63 -0.66 9.15
N CYS A 125 3.45 -0.13 10.35
CA CYS A 125 4.10 1.09 10.79
C CYS A 125 4.84 0.86 12.08
N VAL A 126 5.81 1.72 12.37
CA VAL A 126 6.48 1.75 13.66
C VAL A 126 6.35 3.17 14.19
N ASP A 127 5.71 3.32 15.33
CA ASP A 127 5.42 4.64 15.92
C ASP A 127 4.82 5.58 14.87
N GLY A 128 3.93 5.06 14.03
CA GLY A 128 3.22 5.85 13.04
C GLY A 128 3.93 6.01 11.71
N TYR A 129 5.19 5.56 11.60
CA TYR A 129 5.94 5.71 10.36
C TYR A 129 5.83 4.42 9.53
N PRO A 130 5.59 4.51 8.25
CA PRO A 130 5.36 3.33 7.43
C PRO A 130 6.64 2.52 7.21
N LEU A 131 6.52 1.21 7.28
CA LEU A 131 7.60 0.32 6.97
C LEU A 131 7.35 -0.42 5.66
N GLY A 132 6.13 -0.85 5.44
CA GLY A 132 5.80 -1.60 4.24
C GLY A 132 4.47 -2.28 4.39
N TRP A 133 4.20 -3.26 3.56
CA TRP A 133 2.91 -3.94 3.52
C TRP A 133 2.97 -5.31 4.15
N GLY A 134 1.81 -5.80 4.55
CA GLY A 134 1.62 -7.17 4.96
C GLY A 134 0.24 -7.61 4.56
N LYS A 135 0.06 -8.89 4.27
CA LYS A 135 -1.23 -9.43 3.93
C LYS A 135 -1.76 -10.18 5.14
N LEU A 136 -2.87 -9.73 5.65
CA LEU A 136 -3.41 -10.26 6.89
C LEU A 136 -4.50 -11.29 6.64
N ALA A 137 -4.46 -12.37 7.38
CA ALA A 137 -5.52 -13.34 7.41
C ALA A 137 -5.42 -14.11 8.71
N ASN A 138 -6.53 -14.27 9.40
CA ASN A 138 -6.60 -15.05 10.63
C ASN A 138 -5.55 -14.67 11.67
N GLY A 139 -5.33 -13.37 11.85
CA GLY A 139 -4.39 -12.88 12.86
C GLY A 139 -2.94 -13.00 12.47
N THR A 140 -2.66 -13.54 11.29
CA THR A 140 -1.28 -13.72 10.83
C THR A 140 -1.01 -12.77 9.68
N LEU A 141 0.08 -12.04 9.78
CA LEU A 141 0.45 -11.05 8.77
C LEU A 141 1.59 -11.59 7.94
N LYS A 142 1.29 -11.90 6.68
CA LYS A 142 2.31 -12.40 5.78
C LYS A 142 3.16 -11.23 5.34
N ASN A 143 4.46 -11.35 5.49
CA ASN A 143 5.38 -10.23 5.25
C ASN A 143 5.52 -9.92 3.78
N LYS A 144 5.33 -8.65 3.44
CA LYS A 144 5.50 -8.19 2.06
C LYS A 144 6.53 -7.07 1.97
N TYR A 145 7.38 -6.97 2.98
CA TYR A 145 8.44 -5.98 2.97
C TYR A 145 9.37 -6.30 1.80
N LEU A 146 9.86 -5.28 1.14
CA LEU A 146 10.66 -5.46 -0.07
C LEU A 146 11.86 -6.34 0.21
N PRO A 147 11.99 -7.47 -0.47
CA PRO A 147 13.07 -8.41 -0.18
C PRO A 147 14.47 -7.81 -0.21
N GLY A 148 14.72 -6.91 -1.13
CA GLY A 148 16.04 -6.30 -1.21
C GLY A 148 16.38 -5.41 -0.03
N TRP A 149 15.39 -5.03 0.76
CA TRP A 149 15.61 -4.16 1.92
C TRP A 149 15.67 -4.95 3.24
N ARG A 150 15.44 -6.26 3.18
CA ARG A 150 15.35 -7.05 4.41
C ARG A 150 16.71 -7.15 5.09
N LEU A 151 16.66 -7.13 6.43
CA LEU A 151 17.87 -7.23 7.21
C LEU A 151 18.36 -8.67 7.19
N ASN A 152 19.64 -8.85 7.15
CA ASN A 152 20.21 -10.16 7.09
C ASN A 152 20.49 -10.80 8.40
N SER A 153 20.09 -10.35 9.42
CA SER A 153 20.24 -11.07 10.64
C SER A 153 20.24 -10.18 11.78
#